data_af13573d6d27ac1ab4e786b28383dce4
#
_entry.id   af13573d6d27ac1ab4e786b28383dce4
#
_cell.length_a   1.000
_cell.length_b   1.000
_cell.length_c   1.000
_cell.angle_alpha   90.00
_cell.angle_beta   90.00
_cell.angle_gamma   90.00
#
_symmetry.space_group_name_H-M   'P 1'
#
loop_
_entity.id
_entity.type
_entity.pdbx_description
1 polymer ?
#
loop_
_entity_poly.entity_id
_entity_poly.type
_entity_poly.pdbx_seq_one_letter_code
_entity_poly.pdbx_strand_id
1 'polypeptide(L)'
;MEILQGFVDAVVGIFEDSGLLTLNWQNYVMIGISIVLLYLAIKKQYEPLLLLPIAFGMLLVNLYPSIMAPPTTQLLTEAQCTAQNVAVSGHAKTVIDGVTYIENPTYGGLLYYLYQGVKLGIYPPLIFLGIGCMTDFGPLISNPKSLILGAAAQIGIFLTFTGAIFLGFTEAEAGAIGIIGGADGPTAIYVTTKLAPHLLGSIAIAAYSYMA
;
A
#
# COMPACT_ATOMS: atom_id res chain seq x y z
N MET A 1 12.48 34.18 19.33
CA MET A 1 13.46 33.48 18.49
C MET A 1 13.31 31.97 18.57
N GLU A 2 13.05 31.40 19.76
CA GLU A 2 12.87 29.92 19.93
C GLU A 2 11.71 29.31 19.12
N ILE A 3 10.57 30.01 19.01
CA ILE A 3 9.41 29.50 18.24
C ILE A 3 9.73 29.43 16.72
N LEU A 4 10.44 30.42 16.22
CA LEU A 4 10.85 30.46 14.81
C LEU A 4 11.90 29.37 14.51
N GLN A 5 12.81 29.15 15.45
CA GLN A 5 13.82 28.10 15.36
C GLN A 5 13.18 26.70 15.41
N GLY A 6 12.23 26.48 16.35
CA GLY A 6 11.47 25.24 16.41
C GLY A 6 10.62 24.98 15.16
N PHE A 7 10.08 26.02 14.51
CA PHE A 7 9.40 25.88 13.22
C PHE A 7 10.35 25.53 12.08
N VAL A 8 11.51 26.18 12.03
CA VAL A 8 12.55 25.88 11.03
C VAL A 8 13.08 24.45 11.21
N ASP A 9 13.36 24.04 12.45
CA ASP A 9 13.82 22.68 12.77
C ASP A 9 12.75 21.63 12.41
N ALA A 10 11.47 21.92 12.65
CA ALA A 10 10.38 21.04 12.23
C ALA A 10 10.26 20.93 10.70
N VAL A 11 10.42 22.04 9.98
CA VAL A 11 10.40 22.04 8.50
C VAL A 11 11.63 21.32 7.95
N VAL A 12 12.82 21.55 8.51
CA VAL A 12 14.04 20.85 8.12
C VAL A 12 13.91 19.36 8.42
N GLY A 13 13.39 18.97 9.59
CA GLY A 13 13.12 17.57 9.93
C GLY A 13 12.16 16.90 8.95
N ILE A 14 11.10 17.60 8.51
CA ILE A 14 10.19 17.09 7.46
C ILE A 14 10.95 16.87 6.13
N PHE A 15 11.91 17.72 5.79
CA PHE A 15 12.72 17.55 4.57
C PHE A 15 13.78 16.45 4.74
N GLU A 16 14.40 16.31 5.90
CA GLU A 16 15.38 15.26 6.20
C GLU A 16 14.73 13.88 6.32
N ASP A 17 13.55 13.79 6.93
CA ASP A 17 12.73 12.57 7.01
C ASP A 17 12.01 12.27 5.69
N SER A 18 11.85 13.27 4.82
CA SER A 18 11.35 13.03 3.48
C SER A 18 12.41 12.24 2.72
N GLY A 19 12.03 11.08 2.24
CA GLY A 19 12.90 10.25 1.43
C GLY A 19 13.52 10.94 0.20
N LEU A 20 13.21 12.21 -0.09
CA LEU A 20 13.70 12.95 -1.25
C LEU A 20 15.23 13.00 -1.37
N LEU A 21 15.97 12.93 -0.25
CA LEU A 21 17.42 12.96 -0.25
C LEU A 21 18.07 11.57 -0.19
N THR A 22 17.32 10.56 0.24
CA THR A 22 17.81 9.18 0.49
C THR A 22 17.15 8.12 -0.41
N LEU A 23 16.28 8.54 -1.34
CA LEU A 23 15.50 7.64 -2.18
C LEU A 23 16.36 6.91 -3.23
N ASN A 24 16.05 5.63 -3.40
CA ASN A 24 16.48 4.87 -4.56
C ASN A 24 15.80 5.43 -5.83
N TRP A 25 16.45 5.33 -6.99
CA TRP A 25 15.88 5.78 -8.27
C TRP A 25 14.49 5.21 -8.55
N GLN A 26 14.20 4.01 -8.02
CA GLN A 26 12.89 3.34 -8.12
C GLN A 26 11.77 4.15 -7.48
N ASN A 27 12.02 4.79 -6.33
CA ASN A 27 11.03 5.61 -5.64
C ASN A 27 10.71 6.88 -6.45
N TYR A 28 11.70 7.48 -7.11
CA TYR A 28 11.45 8.62 -8.00
C TYR A 28 10.56 8.25 -9.19
N VAL A 29 10.76 7.07 -9.77
CA VAL A 29 9.89 6.55 -10.84
C VAL A 29 8.46 6.38 -10.30
N MET A 30 8.31 5.79 -9.11
CA MET A 30 6.99 5.58 -8.49
C MET A 30 6.30 6.89 -8.11
N ILE A 31 7.04 7.90 -7.67
CA ILE A 31 6.53 9.27 -7.45
C ILE A 31 6.03 9.85 -8.78
N GLY A 32 6.79 9.70 -9.86
CA GLY A 32 6.37 10.14 -11.19
C GLY A 32 5.08 9.47 -11.66
N ILE A 33 4.97 8.15 -11.50
CA ILE A 33 3.76 7.39 -11.81
C ILE A 33 2.58 7.86 -10.96
N SER A 34 2.77 8.08 -9.65
CA SER A 34 1.69 8.53 -8.77
C SER A 34 1.18 9.93 -9.14
N ILE A 35 2.05 10.83 -9.56
CA ILE A 35 1.66 12.16 -10.05
C ILE A 35 0.82 12.04 -11.34
N VAL A 36 1.21 11.16 -12.26
CA VAL A 36 0.43 10.89 -13.47
C VAL A 36 -0.95 10.34 -13.13
N LEU A 37 -1.04 9.37 -12.22
CA LEU A 37 -2.31 8.79 -11.79
C LEU A 37 -3.19 9.83 -11.08
N LEU A 38 -2.61 10.70 -10.24
CA LEU A 38 -3.33 11.82 -9.63
C LEU A 38 -3.88 12.78 -10.69
N TYR A 39 -3.08 13.10 -11.70
CA TYR A 39 -3.56 13.93 -12.82
C TYR A 39 -4.73 13.28 -13.56
N LEU A 40 -4.65 11.98 -13.84
CA LEU A 40 -5.72 11.22 -14.48
C LEU A 40 -6.99 11.20 -13.63
N ALA A 41 -6.86 10.97 -12.32
CA ALA A 41 -7.99 10.95 -11.39
C ALA A 41 -8.67 12.33 -11.29
N ILE A 42 -7.88 13.40 -11.13
CA ILE A 42 -8.41 14.75 -10.87
C ILE A 42 -8.86 15.44 -12.19
N LYS A 43 -7.99 15.45 -13.20
CA LYS A 43 -8.24 16.22 -14.43
C LYS A 43 -9.08 15.47 -15.45
N LYS A 44 -8.82 14.15 -15.57
CA LYS A 44 -9.52 13.30 -16.54
C LYS A 44 -10.74 12.59 -15.94
N GLN A 45 -10.91 12.65 -14.63
CA GLN A 45 -12.03 12.03 -13.90
C GLN A 45 -12.11 10.51 -14.10
N TYR A 46 -10.96 9.84 -14.24
CA TYR A 46 -10.87 8.40 -14.34
C TYR A 46 -11.01 7.77 -12.94
N GLU A 47 -12.18 7.19 -12.65
CA GLU A 47 -12.48 6.53 -11.38
C GLU A 47 -11.95 7.30 -10.14
N PRO A 48 -12.32 8.60 -9.96
CA PRO A 48 -11.68 9.44 -8.93
C PRO A 48 -11.86 8.91 -7.52
N LEU A 49 -12.94 8.17 -7.24
CA LEU A 49 -13.21 7.58 -5.93
C LEU A 49 -12.23 6.48 -5.54
N LEU A 50 -11.65 5.78 -6.51
CA LEU A 50 -10.70 4.69 -6.28
C LEU A 50 -9.27 5.13 -6.62
N LEU A 51 -9.07 5.74 -7.79
CA LEU A 51 -7.74 6.05 -8.28
C LEU A 51 -7.04 7.15 -7.47
N LEU A 52 -7.80 8.16 -6.99
CA LEU A 52 -7.23 9.25 -6.21
C LEU A 52 -6.61 8.77 -4.86
N PRO A 53 -7.32 7.99 -4.01
CA PRO A 53 -6.73 7.49 -2.77
C PRO A 53 -5.54 6.56 -3.02
N ILE A 54 -5.58 5.73 -4.07
CA ILE A 54 -4.48 4.82 -4.41
C ILE A 54 -3.25 5.61 -4.83
N ALA A 55 -3.40 6.55 -5.75
CA ALA A 55 -2.31 7.37 -6.25
C ALA A 55 -1.71 8.24 -5.12
N PHE A 56 -2.55 8.78 -4.24
CA PHE A 56 -2.11 9.56 -3.08
C PHE A 56 -1.37 8.69 -2.06
N GLY A 57 -1.90 7.50 -1.74
CA GLY A 57 -1.21 6.55 -0.85
C GLY A 57 0.15 6.11 -1.40
N MET A 58 0.22 5.84 -2.72
CA MET A 58 1.47 5.51 -3.40
C MET A 58 2.46 6.68 -3.34
N LEU A 59 2.00 7.92 -3.52
CA LEU A 59 2.83 9.12 -3.38
C LEU A 59 3.39 9.23 -1.97
N LEU A 60 2.54 9.10 -0.94
CA LEU A 60 2.94 9.19 0.47
C LEU A 60 4.00 8.14 0.85
N VAL A 61 3.78 6.88 0.49
CA VAL A 61 4.71 5.79 0.85
C VAL A 61 6.07 5.96 0.16
N ASN A 62 6.08 6.45 -1.08
CA ASN A 62 7.33 6.67 -1.80
C ASN A 62 8.03 7.97 -1.38
N LEU A 63 7.29 8.96 -0.90
CA LEU A 63 7.86 10.21 -0.36
C LEU A 63 8.35 10.05 1.08
N TYR A 64 7.60 9.30 1.90
CA TYR A 64 7.86 9.05 3.32
C TYR A 64 7.83 7.54 3.63
N PRO A 65 8.87 6.77 3.31
CA PRO A 65 8.89 5.33 3.54
C PRO A 65 8.65 4.93 5.00
N SER A 66 9.02 5.79 5.95
CA SER A 66 8.82 5.58 7.38
C SER A 66 7.35 5.42 7.78
N ILE A 67 6.41 5.99 7.00
CA ILE A 67 4.96 5.87 7.27
C ILE A 67 4.46 4.43 7.14
N MET A 68 5.21 3.58 6.41
CA MET A 68 4.92 2.14 6.20
C MET A 68 5.88 1.24 6.99
N ALA A 69 6.81 1.81 7.77
CA ALA A 69 7.79 1.04 8.52
C ALA A 69 7.10 0.16 9.58
N PRO A 70 7.52 -1.11 9.75
CA PRO A 70 7.03 -1.96 10.83
C PRO A 70 7.53 -1.46 12.19
N PRO A 71 6.85 -1.78 13.29
CA PRO A 71 7.39 -1.54 14.62
C PRO A 71 8.67 -2.37 14.78
N THR A 72 9.70 -1.75 15.31
CA THR A 72 11.00 -2.38 15.56
C THR A 72 11.45 -2.11 16.99
N THR A 73 12.29 -2.98 17.53
CA THR A 73 12.95 -2.73 18.81
C THR A 73 14.39 -2.35 18.52
N GLN A 74 14.76 -1.14 18.85
CA GLN A 74 16.15 -0.70 18.76
C GLN A 74 16.90 -1.06 20.06
N LEU A 75 18.06 -1.67 19.91
CA LEU A 75 18.96 -1.93 21.01
C LEU A 75 19.91 -0.74 21.16
N LEU A 76 19.71 0.05 22.19
CA LEU A 76 20.50 1.24 22.46
C LEU A 76 21.41 1.02 23.67
N THR A 77 22.64 1.50 23.61
CA THR A 77 23.49 1.59 24.79
C THR A 77 23.04 2.74 25.70
N GLU A 78 23.43 2.71 26.98
CA GLU A 78 23.09 3.80 27.93
C GLU A 78 23.54 5.19 27.42
N ALA A 79 24.71 5.26 26.75
CA ALA A 79 25.21 6.50 26.16
C ALA A 79 24.31 7.00 25.01
N GLN A 80 23.80 6.09 24.18
CA GLN A 80 22.88 6.42 23.10
C GLN A 80 21.49 6.83 23.62
N CYS A 81 21.01 6.16 24.70
CA CYS A 81 19.76 6.57 25.35
C CYS A 81 19.85 8.01 25.89
N THR A 82 20.97 8.37 26.51
CA THR A 82 21.19 9.72 27.02
C THR A 82 21.22 10.74 25.89
N ALA A 83 21.89 10.41 24.77
CA ALA A 83 21.98 11.29 23.59
C ALA A 83 20.61 11.50 22.90
N GLN A 84 19.75 10.50 22.95
CA GLN A 84 18.41 10.54 22.33
C GLN A 84 17.28 10.91 23.31
N ASN A 85 17.61 11.32 24.55
CA ASN A 85 16.64 11.59 25.62
C ASN A 85 15.65 10.44 25.90
N VAL A 86 16.07 9.20 25.68
CA VAL A 86 15.27 8.02 25.99
C VAL A 86 15.41 7.66 27.48
N ALA A 87 14.29 7.54 28.18
CA ALA A 87 14.29 7.16 29.59
C ALA A 87 14.81 5.72 29.76
N VAL A 88 15.89 5.55 30.53
CA VAL A 88 16.49 4.22 30.81
C VAL A 88 15.60 3.35 31.73
N SER A 89 14.76 4.01 32.54
CA SER A 89 13.86 3.33 33.50
C SER A 89 12.58 2.88 32.81
N GLY A 90 12.28 1.57 32.92
CA GLY A 90 11.04 0.97 32.40
C GLY A 90 11.18 0.19 31.10
N HIS A 91 12.36 0.16 30.48
CA HIS A 91 12.62 -0.63 29.28
C HIS A 91 13.32 -1.96 29.65
N ALA A 92 13.06 -3.01 28.88
CA ALA A 92 13.76 -4.28 29.02
C ALA A 92 15.26 -4.11 28.73
N LYS A 93 16.10 -4.86 29.42
CA LYS A 93 17.54 -4.83 29.23
C LYS A 93 18.01 -6.19 28.74
N THR A 94 18.75 -6.17 27.63
CA THR A 94 19.36 -7.37 27.05
C THR A 94 20.86 -7.23 27.07
N VAL A 95 21.57 -8.26 27.54
CA VAL A 95 23.04 -8.28 27.58
C VAL A 95 23.55 -9.12 26.40
N ILE A 96 24.32 -8.49 25.52
CA ILE A 96 24.96 -9.14 24.37
C ILE A 96 26.46 -8.84 24.46
N ASP A 97 27.31 -9.89 24.45
CA ASP A 97 28.77 -9.80 24.52
C ASP A 97 29.29 -8.95 25.71
N GLY A 98 28.59 -9.03 26.86
CA GLY A 98 28.97 -8.27 28.06
C GLY A 98 28.58 -6.78 28.05
N VAL A 99 27.91 -6.31 27.00
CA VAL A 99 27.37 -4.95 26.92
C VAL A 99 25.87 -4.97 27.19
N THR A 100 25.41 -4.09 28.07
CA THR A 100 23.98 -3.95 28.38
C THR A 100 23.33 -3.03 27.34
N TYR A 101 22.36 -3.58 26.63
CA TYR A 101 21.51 -2.84 25.70
C TYR A 101 20.13 -2.61 26.32
N ILE A 102 19.55 -1.47 26.03
CA ILE A 102 18.21 -1.08 26.43
C ILE A 102 17.32 -1.25 25.23
N GLU A 103 16.24 -2.02 25.36
CA GLU A 103 15.26 -2.24 24.32
C GLU A 103 14.34 -1.03 24.22
N ASN A 104 14.51 -0.22 23.18
CA ASN A 104 13.63 0.91 22.87
C ASN A 104 12.65 0.50 21.75
N PRO A 105 11.38 0.19 22.07
CA PRO A 105 10.39 -0.14 21.06
C PRO A 105 10.03 1.13 20.27
N THR A 106 10.24 1.10 18.97
CA THR A 106 9.77 2.14 18.06
C THR A 106 8.40 1.74 17.49
N TYR A 107 7.47 2.68 17.49
CA TYR A 107 6.16 2.45 16.90
C TYR A 107 6.27 2.38 15.37
N GLY A 108 5.44 1.52 14.78
CA GLY A 108 5.32 1.46 13.33
C GLY A 108 4.66 2.70 12.75
N GLY A 109 4.80 2.91 11.46
CA GLY A 109 4.13 3.98 10.74
C GLY A 109 2.62 3.81 10.68
N LEU A 110 1.88 4.91 10.51
CA LEU A 110 0.42 4.89 10.46
C LEU A 110 -0.13 3.93 9.39
N LEU A 111 0.42 3.99 8.18
CA LEU A 111 -0.04 3.14 7.09
C LEU A 111 0.30 1.67 7.30
N TYR A 112 1.37 1.37 8.05
CA TYR A 112 1.66 -0.01 8.45
C TYR A 112 0.51 -0.62 9.26
N TYR A 113 0.00 0.09 10.26
CA TYR A 113 -1.13 -0.40 11.07
C TYR A 113 -2.42 -0.52 10.27
N LEU A 114 -2.71 0.43 9.40
CA LEU A 114 -3.85 0.34 8.49
C LEU A 114 -3.71 -0.85 7.53
N TYR A 115 -2.51 -1.09 7.01
CA TYR A 115 -2.23 -2.23 6.14
C TYR A 115 -2.46 -3.60 6.82
N GLN A 116 -2.34 -3.68 8.15
CA GLN A 116 -2.67 -4.93 8.86
C GLN A 116 -4.12 -5.39 8.60
N GLY A 117 -5.06 -4.48 8.44
CA GLY A 117 -6.44 -4.82 8.08
C GLY A 117 -6.57 -5.51 6.71
N VAL A 118 -5.70 -5.16 5.75
CA VAL A 118 -5.60 -5.89 4.47
C VAL A 118 -4.96 -7.25 4.69
N LYS A 119 -3.82 -7.29 5.39
CA LYS A 119 -3.04 -8.51 5.64
C LYS A 119 -3.83 -9.56 6.43
N LEU A 120 -4.63 -9.13 7.40
CA LEU A 120 -5.52 -9.99 8.18
C LEU A 120 -6.79 -10.41 7.41
N GLY A 121 -7.02 -9.86 6.22
CA GLY A 121 -8.20 -10.17 5.40
C GLY A 121 -9.50 -9.54 5.90
N ILE A 122 -9.42 -8.46 6.70
CA ILE A 122 -10.60 -7.75 7.25
C ILE A 122 -11.17 -6.80 6.20
N TYR A 123 -10.31 -6.01 5.55
CA TYR A 123 -10.77 -4.99 4.61
C TYR A 123 -11.37 -5.54 3.31
N PRO A 124 -10.86 -6.61 2.67
CA PRO A 124 -11.44 -7.08 1.42
C PRO A 124 -12.95 -7.37 1.50
N PRO A 125 -13.47 -8.11 2.51
CA PRO A 125 -14.91 -8.27 2.65
C PRO A 125 -15.68 -6.97 2.88
N LEU A 126 -15.08 -6.01 3.61
CA LEU A 126 -15.69 -4.69 3.82
C LEU A 126 -15.75 -3.87 2.53
N ILE A 127 -14.72 -3.99 1.66
CA ILE A 127 -14.72 -3.36 0.34
C ILE A 127 -15.86 -3.93 -0.51
N PHE A 128 -16.06 -5.25 -0.54
CA PHE A 128 -17.17 -5.88 -1.24
C PHE A 128 -18.52 -5.40 -0.71
N LEU A 129 -18.68 -5.30 0.61
CA LEU A 129 -19.89 -4.77 1.22
C LEU A 129 -20.15 -3.32 0.77
N GLY A 130 -19.12 -2.47 0.80
CA GLY A 130 -19.22 -1.08 0.37
C GLY A 130 -19.61 -0.94 -1.09
N ILE A 131 -18.94 -1.65 -1.98
CA ILE A 131 -19.25 -1.64 -3.42
C ILE A 131 -20.64 -2.20 -3.66
N GLY A 132 -21.03 -3.29 -2.99
CA GLY A 132 -22.37 -3.86 -3.12
C GLY A 132 -23.49 -2.90 -2.74
N CYS A 133 -23.27 -2.08 -1.68
CA CYS A 133 -24.22 -1.05 -1.28
C CYS A 133 -24.32 0.12 -2.27
N MET A 134 -23.24 0.41 -3.01
CA MET A 134 -23.19 1.51 -3.99
C MET A 134 -23.63 1.08 -5.39
N THR A 135 -23.74 -0.23 -5.65
CA THR A 135 -24.06 -0.75 -6.97
C THR A 135 -25.53 -0.48 -7.32
N ASP A 136 -25.76 0.19 -8.44
CA ASP A 136 -27.09 0.36 -9.03
C ASP A 136 -27.37 -0.79 -9.99
N PHE A 137 -28.29 -1.67 -9.62
CA PHE A 137 -28.74 -2.80 -10.44
C PHE A 137 -29.83 -2.43 -11.47
N GLY A 138 -30.32 -1.19 -11.46
CA GLY A 138 -31.36 -0.74 -12.38
C GLY A 138 -31.03 -0.97 -13.85
N PRO A 139 -29.83 -0.58 -14.36
CA PRO A 139 -29.43 -0.85 -15.74
C PRO A 139 -29.38 -2.31 -16.13
N LEU A 140 -28.98 -3.18 -15.19
CA LEU A 140 -28.90 -4.63 -15.42
C LEU A 140 -30.29 -5.25 -15.52
N ILE A 141 -31.22 -4.81 -14.68
CA ILE A 141 -32.61 -5.29 -14.67
C ILE A 141 -33.36 -4.83 -15.94
N SER A 142 -33.11 -3.57 -16.34
CA SER A 142 -33.73 -3.00 -17.53
C SER A 142 -33.22 -3.59 -18.86
N ASN A 143 -31.95 -4.05 -18.88
CA ASN A 143 -31.34 -4.68 -20.04
C ASN A 143 -30.59 -5.97 -19.69
N PRO A 144 -31.26 -7.11 -19.53
CA PRO A 144 -30.62 -8.37 -19.13
C PRO A 144 -29.51 -8.88 -20.08
N LYS A 145 -29.49 -8.38 -21.32
CA LYS A 145 -28.39 -8.72 -22.28
C LYS A 145 -27.02 -8.27 -21.80
N SER A 146 -26.96 -7.29 -20.93
CA SER A 146 -25.69 -6.83 -20.32
C SER A 146 -25.01 -7.90 -19.44
N LEU A 147 -25.73 -8.96 -19.04
CA LEU A 147 -25.11 -10.13 -18.38
C LEU A 147 -24.06 -10.84 -19.26
N ILE A 148 -24.16 -10.71 -20.59
CA ILE A 148 -23.16 -11.26 -21.52
C ILE A 148 -21.80 -10.59 -21.33
N LEU A 149 -21.77 -9.32 -20.90
CA LEU A 149 -20.52 -8.63 -20.60
C LEU A 149 -19.79 -9.27 -19.41
N GLY A 150 -20.53 -9.72 -18.39
CA GLY A 150 -19.96 -10.49 -17.29
C GLY A 150 -19.35 -11.82 -17.75
N ALA A 151 -19.99 -12.51 -18.69
CA ALA A 151 -19.42 -13.71 -19.29
C ALA A 151 -18.13 -13.42 -20.08
N ALA A 152 -18.09 -12.30 -20.81
CA ALA A 152 -16.86 -11.85 -21.50
C ALA A 152 -15.72 -11.55 -20.53
N ALA A 153 -16.01 -10.94 -19.37
CA ALA A 153 -15.01 -10.71 -18.32
C ALA A 153 -14.41 -12.02 -17.80
N GLN A 154 -15.20 -13.09 -17.67
CA GLN A 154 -14.67 -14.41 -17.27
C GLN A 154 -13.66 -14.95 -18.30
N ILE A 155 -13.91 -14.76 -19.58
CA ILE A 155 -12.93 -15.14 -20.64
C ILE A 155 -11.65 -14.35 -20.46
N GLY A 156 -11.73 -13.06 -20.12
CA GLY A 156 -10.57 -12.21 -19.82
C GLY A 156 -9.72 -12.78 -18.68
N ILE A 157 -10.33 -13.25 -17.59
CA ILE A 157 -9.64 -13.90 -16.48
C ILE A 157 -8.84 -15.12 -16.95
N PHE A 158 -9.47 -16.02 -17.70
CA PHE A 158 -8.81 -17.24 -18.21
C PHE A 158 -7.66 -16.93 -19.17
N LEU A 159 -7.83 -15.95 -20.06
CA LEU A 159 -6.77 -15.53 -20.98
C LEU A 159 -5.59 -14.92 -20.23
N THR A 160 -5.85 -14.08 -19.24
CA THR A 160 -4.79 -13.45 -18.44
C THR A 160 -4.07 -14.49 -17.58
N PHE A 161 -4.79 -15.42 -16.97
CA PHE A 161 -4.21 -16.54 -16.23
C PHE A 161 -3.28 -17.39 -17.12
N THR A 162 -3.79 -17.80 -18.28
CA THR A 162 -3.04 -18.61 -19.24
C THR A 162 -1.80 -17.83 -19.71
N GLY A 163 -1.94 -16.55 -20.04
CA GLY A 163 -0.82 -15.69 -20.43
C GLY A 163 0.24 -15.57 -19.33
N ALA A 164 -0.16 -15.45 -18.05
CA ALA A 164 0.77 -15.39 -16.92
C ALA A 164 1.57 -16.71 -16.78
N ILE A 165 0.92 -17.86 -16.95
CA ILE A 165 1.61 -19.17 -16.95
C ILE A 165 2.65 -19.23 -18.09
N PHE A 166 2.30 -18.78 -19.30
CA PHE A 166 3.25 -18.75 -20.43
C PHE A 166 4.43 -17.81 -20.18
N LEU A 167 4.26 -16.75 -19.38
CA LEU A 167 5.33 -15.84 -18.99
C LEU A 167 6.23 -16.41 -17.88
N GLY A 168 5.90 -17.59 -17.33
CA GLY A 168 6.70 -18.27 -16.33
C GLY A 168 6.35 -17.96 -14.88
N PHE A 169 5.21 -17.31 -14.59
CA PHE A 169 4.71 -17.16 -13.25
C PHE A 169 4.22 -18.48 -12.66
N THR A 170 4.33 -18.65 -11.37
CA THR A 170 3.77 -19.83 -10.68
C THR A 170 2.23 -19.84 -10.76
N GLU A 171 1.61 -21.00 -10.57
CA GLU A 171 0.14 -21.13 -10.62
C GLU A 171 -0.59 -20.18 -9.65
N ALA A 172 -0.03 -20.00 -8.46
CA ALA A 172 -0.59 -19.09 -7.46
C ALA A 172 -0.49 -17.60 -7.90
N GLU A 173 0.65 -17.20 -8.43
CA GLU A 173 0.87 -15.86 -8.98
C GLU A 173 0.00 -15.63 -10.22
N ALA A 174 -0.05 -16.60 -11.13
CA ALA A 174 -0.90 -16.52 -12.31
C ALA A 174 -2.39 -16.44 -11.95
N GLY A 175 -2.83 -17.13 -10.89
CA GLY A 175 -4.18 -17.00 -10.34
C GLY A 175 -4.48 -15.59 -9.84
N ALA A 176 -3.53 -14.98 -9.12
CA ALA A 176 -3.65 -13.61 -8.65
C ALA A 176 -3.64 -12.58 -9.81
N ILE A 177 -2.77 -12.76 -10.80
CA ILE A 177 -2.68 -11.91 -12.00
C ILE A 177 -3.93 -12.07 -12.88
N GLY A 178 -4.45 -13.30 -12.99
CA GLY A 178 -5.61 -13.63 -13.81
C GLY A 178 -6.84 -12.76 -13.51
N ILE A 179 -7.07 -12.44 -12.23
CA ILE A 179 -8.22 -11.63 -11.81
C ILE A 179 -8.21 -10.21 -12.41
N ILE A 180 -7.04 -9.66 -12.74
CA ILE A 180 -6.95 -8.35 -13.41
C ILE A 180 -7.76 -8.35 -14.72
N GLY A 181 -7.74 -9.47 -15.45
CA GLY A 181 -8.49 -9.63 -16.70
C GLY A 181 -10.02 -9.54 -16.56
N GLY A 182 -10.54 -9.69 -15.34
CA GLY A 182 -11.96 -9.53 -15.02
C GLY A 182 -12.38 -8.10 -14.69
N ALA A 183 -11.43 -7.15 -14.62
CA ALA A 183 -11.65 -5.76 -14.22
C ALA A 183 -12.39 -5.62 -12.87
N ASP A 184 -12.00 -6.45 -11.89
CA ASP A 184 -12.57 -6.46 -10.52
C ASP A 184 -11.45 -6.22 -9.50
N GLY A 185 -11.24 -4.96 -9.16
CA GLY A 185 -10.18 -4.52 -8.23
C GLY A 185 -10.28 -5.13 -6.83
N PRO A 186 -11.45 -5.11 -6.16
CA PRO A 186 -11.62 -5.70 -4.84
C PRO A 186 -11.32 -7.19 -4.80
N THR A 187 -11.79 -7.95 -5.80
CA THR A 187 -11.49 -9.38 -5.94
C THR A 187 -9.98 -9.60 -6.18
N ALA A 188 -9.35 -8.77 -7.01
CA ALA A 188 -7.90 -8.83 -7.25
C ALA A 188 -7.12 -8.68 -5.94
N ILE A 189 -7.46 -7.72 -5.08
CA ILE A 189 -6.84 -7.56 -3.76
C ILE A 189 -7.06 -8.80 -2.89
N TYR A 190 -8.30 -9.28 -2.79
CA TYR A 190 -8.64 -10.43 -1.95
C TYR A 190 -7.87 -11.69 -2.38
N VAL A 191 -7.93 -12.03 -3.66
CA VAL A 191 -7.28 -13.23 -4.20
C VAL A 191 -5.76 -13.13 -4.06
N THR A 192 -5.17 -11.98 -4.40
CA THR A 192 -3.73 -11.76 -4.27
C THR A 192 -3.24 -11.87 -2.83
N THR A 193 -3.99 -11.33 -1.86
CA THR A 193 -3.66 -11.46 -0.44
C THR A 193 -3.58 -12.93 0.01
N LYS A 194 -4.34 -13.82 -0.63
CA LYS A 194 -4.36 -15.25 -0.32
C LYS A 194 -3.33 -16.07 -1.11
N LEU A 195 -3.19 -15.80 -2.41
CA LEU A 195 -2.39 -16.61 -3.33
C LEU A 195 -0.95 -16.11 -3.50
N ALA A 196 -0.74 -14.79 -3.58
CA ALA A 196 0.56 -14.19 -3.86
C ALA A 196 0.73 -12.83 -3.13
N PRO A 197 0.83 -12.81 -1.78
CA PRO A 197 0.87 -11.57 -1.00
C PRO A 197 2.00 -10.62 -1.39
N HIS A 198 3.12 -11.15 -1.89
CA HIS A 198 4.27 -10.36 -2.33
C HIS A 198 4.00 -9.55 -3.60
N LEU A 199 3.02 -9.94 -4.43
CA LEU A 199 2.59 -9.21 -5.62
C LEU A 199 1.44 -8.22 -5.36
N LEU A 200 0.96 -8.12 -4.12
CA LEU A 200 -0.24 -7.34 -3.79
C LEU A 200 -0.16 -5.88 -4.26
N GLY A 201 0.98 -5.21 -4.04
CA GLY A 201 1.16 -3.83 -4.46
C GLY A 201 1.07 -3.65 -5.97
N SER A 202 1.79 -4.47 -6.72
CA SER A 202 1.81 -4.42 -8.18
C SER A 202 0.46 -4.76 -8.81
N ILE A 203 -0.21 -5.81 -8.29
CA ILE A 203 -1.53 -6.23 -8.78
C ILE A 203 -2.60 -5.19 -8.44
N ALA A 204 -2.57 -4.61 -7.23
CA ALA A 204 -3.51 -3.57 -6.86
C ALA A 204 -3.41 -2.36 -7.80
N ILE A 205 -2.19 -1.85 -8.05
CA ILE A 205 -1.96 -0.74 -8.97
C ILE A 205 -2.44 -1.10 -10.38
N ALA A 206 -2.07 -2.28 -10.90
CA ALA A 206 -2.46 -2.72 -12.23
C ALA A 206 -3.99 -2.87 -12.36
N ALA A 207 -4.65 -3.54 -11.39
CA ALA A 207 -6.08 -3.77 -11.42
C ALA A 207 -6.87 -2.45 -11.42
N TYR A 208 -6.52 -1.52 -10.51
CA TYR A 208 -7.24 -0.25 -10.43
C TYR A 208 -6.91 0.71 -11.58
N SER A 209 -5.68 0.71 -12.08
CA SER A 209 -5.33 1.50 -13.27
C SER A 209 -6.01 0.98 -14.53
N TYR A 210 -6.23 -0.34 -14.62
CA TYR A 210 -6.94 -0.96 -15.74
C TYR A 210 -8.45 -0.70 -15.69
N MET A 211 -9.03 -0.61 -14.49
CA MET A 211 -10.45 -0.28 -14.30
C MET A 211 -10.77 1.18 -14.62
N ALA A 212 -9.83 2.10 -14.38
CA ALA A 212 -9.99 3.53 -14.62
C ALA A 212 -9.94 3.90 -16.10
#